data_36fe478ad85d076ad6a3c16eaa0a628b
#
_entry.id   36fe478ad85d076ad6a3c16eaa0a628b
#
_cell.length_a   1.000
_cell.length_b   1.000
_cell.length_c   1.000
_cell.angle_alpha   90.00
_cell.angle_beta   90.00
_cell.angle_gamma   90.00
#
_symmetry.space_group_name_H-M   'P 1'
#
loop_
_entity.id
_entity.type
_entity.pdbx_description
1 polymer ?
#
loop_
_entity_poly.entity_id
_entity_poly.type
_entity_poly.pdbx_seq_one_letter_code
_entity_poly.pdbx_strand_id
1 'polypeptide(L)'
;DHMGHLDLLHSARRLWGRSPLAANGLSLGALEAGLFEFQRPLDIPSWRIPEIYFDYLRDHDPAPLLPVLAHNIEDIVTMAALLGVIQRALSNWEDDDLVSPYLIAGLGRTLAGMGRARRAARAYCRALSLGLDAESSNRVALDLSILLKREGDWDASVELWRRVADGRGRIASPSASARPGRRFARRI
;
A
#
# COMPACT_ATOMS: atom_id res chain seq x y z
N ASP A 1 -16.24 13.58 23.57
CA ASP A 1 -16.01 12.33 22.82
C ASP A 1 -15.17 12.64 21.59
N HIS A 2 -13.90 12.25 21.62
CA HIS A 2 -13.05 12.33 20.43
C HIS A 2 -13.38 11.12 19.56
N MET A 3 -14.16 11.33 18.50
CA MET A 3 -14.27 10.34 17.43
C MET A 3 -12.90 10.20 16.75
N GLY A 4 -12.39 8.97 16.70
CA GLY A 4 -11.15 8.69 15.99
C GLY A 4 -11.31 9.05 14.51
N HIS A 5 -10.37 9.83 13.96
CA HIS A 5 -10.32 10.18 12.55
C HIS A 5 -9.25 9.33 11.85
N LEU A 6 -9.64 8.66 10.76
CA LEU A 6 -8.72 7.91 9.92
C LEU A 6 -8.63 8.57 8.54
N ASP A 7 -7.47 9.18 8.26
CA ASP A 7 -7.16 9.69 6.92
C ASP A 7 -6.67 8.55 6.03
N LEU A 8 -7.53 8.13 5.10
CA LEU A 8 -7.21 7.06 4.15
C LEU A 8 -6.12 7.47 3.14
N LEU A 9 -5.98 8.77 2.84
CA LEU A 9 -4.94 9.25 1.93
C LEU A 9 -3.54 9.02 2.53
N HIS A 10 -3.38 9.26 3.83
CA HIS A 10 -2.12 8.96 4.51
C HIS A 10 -1.82 7.47 4.51
N SER A 11 -2.83 6.64 4.75
CA SER A 11 -2.71 5.18 4.69
C SER A 11 -2.34 4.71 3.28
N ALA A 12 -3.01 5.23 2.25
CA ALA A 12 -2.72 4.92 0.86
C ALA A 12 -1.28 5.31 0.46
N ARG A 13 -0.83 6.51 0.82
CA ARG A 13 0.55 6.95 0.55
C ARG A 13 1.59 6.07 1.20
N ARG A 14 1.36 5.60 2.41
CA ARG A 14 2.27 4.67 3.11
C ARG A 14 2.32 3.30 2.44
N LEU A 15 1.18 2.78 2.03
CA LEU A 15 1.05 1.43 1.49
C LEU A 15 1.46 1.36 0.02
N TRP A 16 0.98 2.29 -0.82
CA TRP A 16 1.21 2.26 -2.27
C TRP A 16 2.17 3.31 -2.82
N GLY A 17 2.66 4.25 -1.99
CA GLY A 17 3.47 5.38 -2.46
C GLY A 17 4.78 5.02 -3.17
N ARG A 18 5.21 3.74 -3.11
CA ARG A 18 6.36 3.22 -3.84
C ARG A 18 6.00 2.06 -4.78
N SER A 19 4.74 1.90 -5.11
CA SER A 19 4.25 0.92 -6.08
C SER A 19 4.08 1.57 -7.46
N PRO A 20 3.99 0.80 -8.54
CA PRO A 20 3.65 1.31 -9.86
C PRO A 20 2.33 2.10 -9.88
N LEU A 21 1.39 1.79 -8.99
CA LEU A 21 0.15 2.52 -8.82
C LEU A 21 0.36 4.03 -8.56
N ALA A 22 1.44 4.38 -7.85
CA ALA A 22 1.76 5.78 -7.54
C ALA A 22 2.23 6.61 -8.74
N ALA A 23 2.56 5.98 -9.87
CA ALA A 23 2.99 6.68 -11.08
C ALA A 23 1.92 7.65 -11.61
N ASN A 24 0.64 7.32 -11.43
CA ASN A 24 -0.51 8.15 -11.82
C ASN A 24 -1.04 9.01 -10.65
N GLY A 25 -0.27 9.12 -9.57
CA GLY A 25 -0.71 9.76 -8.33
C GLY A 25 -1.49 8.80 -7.42
N LEU A 26 -1.92 9.33 -6.27
CA LEU A 26 -2.71 8.60 -5.27
C LEU A 26 -3.95 9.40 -4.89
N SER A 27 -4.53 10.11 -5.87
CA SER A 27 -5.90 10.66 -5.73
C SER A 27 -6.92 9.52 -5.62
N LEU A 28 -8.10 9.80 -5.15
CA LEU A 28 -9.15 8.77 -5.02
C LEU A 28 -9.45 8.14 -6.39
N GLY A 29 -9.61 8.95 -7.44
CA GLY A 29 -9.83 8.45 -8.81
C GLY A 29 -8.66 7.61 -9.36
N ALA A 30 -7.39 7.95 -9.01
CA ALA A 30 -6.23 7.13 -9.40
C ALA A 30 -6.23 5.78 -8.68
N LEU A 31 -6.66 5.74 -7.41
CA LEU A 31 -6.82 4.49 -6.66
C LEU A 31 -7.98 3.65 -7.19
N GLU A 32 -9.08 4.28 -7.61
CA GLU A 32 -10.21 3.62 -8.27
C GLU A 32 -9.77 2.91 -9.54
N ALA A 33 -9.13 3.65 -10.43
CA ALA A 33 -8.65 3.10 -11.70
C ALA A 33 -7.62 1.98 -11.50
N GLY A 34 -6.72 2.12 -10.54
CA GLY A 34 -5.60 1.19 -10.36
C GLY A 34 -5.89 -0.01 -9.46
N LEU A 35 -6.83 0.08 -8.51
CA LEU A 35 -7.16 -1.01 -7.59
C LEU A 35 -8.45 -1.72 -7.95
N PHE A 36 -9.42 -1.00 -8.52
CA PHE A 36 -10.76 -1.52 -8.77
C PHE A 36 -11.10 -1.57 -10.26
N GLU A 37 -10.17 -1.13 -11.14
CA GLU A 37 -10.40 -1.02 -12.59
C GLU A 37 -11.66 -0.19 -12.92
N PHE A 38 -12.01 0.72 -12.00
CA PHE A 38 -13.21 1.55 -12.12
C PHE A 38 -12.84 2.93 -12.66
N GLN A 39 -13.54 3.35 -13.69
CA GLN A 39 -13.47 4.69 -14.24
C GLN A 39 -14.83 5.36 -14.10
N ARG A 40 -14.85 6.55 -13.52
CA ARG A 40 -16.08 7.32 -13.34
C ARG A 40 -16.63 7.74 -14.69
N PRO A 41 -17.90 7.46 -14.97
CA PRO A 41 -18.51 7.82 -16.26
C PRO A 41 -18.66 9.35 -16.43
N LEU A 42 -18.83 10.08 -15.32
CA LEU A 42 -18.95 11.53 -15.27
C LEU A 42 -18.17 12.03 -14.07
N ASP A 43 -16.98 12.57 -14.30
CA ASP A 43 -16.19 13.21 -13.24
C ASP A 43 -16.36 14.73 -13.32
N ILE A 44 -16.80 15.32 -12.21
CA ILE A 44 -16.92 16.79 -12.08
C ILE A 44 -15.61 17.27 -11.46
N PRO A 45 -14.89 18.18 -12.15
CA PRO A 45 -13.74 18.80 -11.54
C PRO A 45 -14.13 19.50 -10.23
N SER A 46 -13.44 19.18 -9.13
CA SER A 46 -13.80 19.66 -7.79
C SER A 46 -13.88 21.19 -7.69
N TRP A 47 -13.12 21.90 -8.54
CA TRP A 47 -13.17 23.37 -8.58
C TRP A 47 -14.50 23.93 -9.12
N ARG A 48 -15.29 23.14 -9.86
CA ARG A 48 -16.62 23.55 -10.36
C ARG A 48 -17.74 23.35 -9.34
N ILE A 49 -17.53 22.53 -8.32
CA ILE A 49 -18.58 22.20 -7.33
C ILE A 49 -19.12 23.46 -6.62
N PRO A 50 -18.28 24.43 -6.18
CA PRO A 50 -18.78 25.65 -5.58
C PRO A 50 -19.64 26.49 -6.55
N GLU A 51 -19.25 26.58 -7.82
CA GLU A 51 -20.03 27.32 -8.85
C GLU A 51 -21.42 26.70 -9.02
N ILE A 52 -21.50 25.38 -9.19
CA ILE A 52 -22.76 24.64 -9.31
C ILE A 52 -23.66 24.87 -8.09
N TYR A 53 -23.08 24.90 -6.89
CA TYR A 53 -23.82 25.13 -5.67
C TYR A 53 -24.39 26.58 -5.58
N PHE A 54 -23.59 27.58 -5.96
CA PHE A 54 -24.03 28.97 -5.99
C PHE A 54 -25.08 29.22 -7.07
N ASP A 55 -24.99 28.56 -8.22
CA ASP A 55 -26.03 28.59 -9.25
C ASP A 55 -27.35 28.04 -8.72
N TYR A 56 -27.30 26.89 -8.02
CA TYR A 56 -28.48 26.33 -7.36
C TYR A 56 -29.10 27.32 -6.35
N LEU A 57 -28.29 28.00 -5.54
CA LEU A 57 -28.83 28.98 -4.57
C LEU A 57 -29.52 30.15 -5.25
N ARG A 58 -29.08 30.56 -6.43
CA ARG A 58 -29.63 31.67 -7.20
C ARG A 58 -30.90 31.27 -7.96
N ASP A 59 -30.83 30.15 -8.65
CA ASP A 59 -31.82 29.76 -9.65
C ASP A 59 -32.83 28.73 -9.11
N HIS A 60 -32.55 28.13 -7.94
CA HIS A 60 -33.32 27.06 -7.29
C HIS A 60 -33.55 25.82 -8.18
N ASP A 61 -32.71 25.62 -9.21
CA ASP A 61 -32.73 24.43 -10.05
C ASP A 61 -31.81 23.36 -9.47
N PRO A 62 -32.32 22.21 -8.98
CA PRO A 62 -31.49 21.14 -8.41
C PRO A 62 -30.82 20.27 -9.48
N ALA A 63 -31.21 20.37 -10.76
CA ALA A 63 -30.70 19.46 -11.79
C ALA A 63 -29.15 19.46 -11.91
N PRO A 64 -28.44 20.61 -11.86
CA PRO A 64 -26.98 20.64 -11.89
C PRO A 64 -26.30 20.03 -10.66
N LEU A 65 -27.00 19.85 -9.53
CA LEU A 65 -26.48 19.21 -8.32
C LEU A 65 -26.46 17.68 -8.41
N LEU A 66 -27.29 17.06 -9.26
CA LEU A 66 -27.37 15.60 -9.35
C LEU A 66 -26.03 14.93 -9.66
N PRO A 67 -25.22 15.42 -10.61
CA PRO A 67 -23.90 14.88 -10.84
C PRO A 67 -22.95 15.07 -9.65
N VAL A 68 -23.07 16.15 -8.87
CA VAL A 68 -22.26 16.37 -7.65
C VAL A 68 -22.63 15.35 -6.57
N LEU A 69 -23.93 15.06 -6.41
CA LEU A 69 -24.39 14.03 -5.48
C LEU A 69 -23.91 12.64 -5.91
N ALA A 70 -23.97 12.31 -7.20
CA ALA A 70 -23.44 11.06 -7.74
C ALA A 70 -21.94 10.93 -7.45
N HIS A 71 -21.15 11.97 -7.73
CA HIS A 71 -19.73 12.02 -7.41
C HIS A 71 -19.45 11.76 -5.92
N ASN A 72 -20.20 12.39 -5.01
CA ASN A 72 -20.05 12.19 -3.57
C ASN A 72 -20.39 10.74 -3.14
N ILE A 73 -21.41 10.12 -3.76
CA ILE A 73 -21.75 8.71 -3.50
C ILE A 73 -20.58 7.80 -3.92
N GLU A 74 -20.02 8.02 -5.10
CA GLU A 74 -18.87 7.27 -5.60
C GLU A 74 -17.67 7.42 -4.67
N ASP A 75 -17.37 8.63 -4.18
CA ASP A 75 -16.31 8.87 -3.21
C ASP A 75 -16.50 8.05 -1.93
N ILE A 76 -17.71 8.03 -1.37
CA ILE A 76 -18.00 7.27 -0.14
C ILE A 76 -17.84 5.77 -0.37
N VAL A 77 -18.37 5.25 -1.48
CA VAL A 77 -18.26 3.82 -1.84
C VAL A 77 -16.80 3.42 -2.03
N THR A 78 -16.03 4.25 -2.74
CA THR A 78 -14.61 4.00 -2.96
C THR A 78 -13.82 4.04 -1.66
N MET A 79 -14.08 4.99 -0.77
CA MET A 79 -13.42 5.03 0.54
C MET A 79 -13.74 3.78 1.37
N ALA A 80 -14.98 3.30 1.35
CA ALA A 80 -15.36 2.05 2.03
C ALA A 80 -14.65 0.83 1.42
N ALA A 81 -14.59 0.73 0.09
CA ALA A 81 -13.87 -0.33 -0.61
C ALA A 81 -12.36 -0.30 -0.30
N LEU A 82 -11.74 0.89 -0.33
CA LEU A 82 -10.33 1.07 0.01
C LEU A 82 -10.02 0.67 1.45
N LEU A 83 -10.90 1.03 2.39
CA LEU A 83 -10.78 0.58 3.78
C LEU A 83 -10.83 -0.95 3.88
N GLY A 84 -11.72 -1.60 3.13
CA GLY A 84 -11.82 -3.06 3.07
C GLY A 84 -10.52 -3.71 2.55
N VAL A 85 -9.92 -3.17 1.48
CA VAL A 85 -8.62 -3.64 0.95
C VAL A 85 -7.51 -3.50 1.99
N ILE A 86 -7.44 -2.35 2.66
CA ILE A 86 -6.45 -2.10 3.72
C ILE A 86 -6.65 -3.08 4.88
N GLN A 87 -7.88 -3.26 5.35
CA GLN A 87 -8.21 -4.17 6.44
C GLN A 87 -7.84 -5.62 6.09
N ARG A 88 -8.18 -6.08 4.89
CA ARG A 88 -7.81 -7.43 4.42
C ARG A 88 -6.30 -7.63 4.44
N ALA A 89 -5.56 -6.66 3.92
CA ALA A 89 -4.10 -6.70 3.93
C ALA A 89 -3.54 -6.77 5.36
N LEU A 90 -4.06 -5.96 6.29
CA LEU A 90 -3.58 -5.95 7.67
C LEU A 90 -3.88 -7.26 8.42
N SER A 91 -4.98 -7.93 8.09
CA SER A 91 -5.45 -9.13 8.79
C SER A 91 -4.87 -10.42 8.22
N ASN A 92 -4.75 -10.54 6.90
CA ASN A 92 -4.53 -11.82 6.23
C ASN A 92 -3.32 -11.87 5.29
N TRP A 93 -2.45 -10.84 5.28
CA TRP A 93 -1.34 -10.75 4.33
C TRP A 93 -0.35 -11.94 4.38
N GLU A 94 -0.33 -12.70 5.47
CA GLU A 94 0.58 -13.84 5.63
C GLU A 94 0.14 -15.03 4.79
N ASP A 95 -1.17 -15.25 4.66
CA ASP A 95 -1.76 -16.46 4.06
C ASP A 95 -2.60 -16.18 2.80
N ASP A 96 -2.95 -14.92 2.53
CA ASP A 96 -3.81 -14.54 1.43
C ASP A 96 -2.99 -14.14 0.18
N ASP A 97 -2.98 -15.01 -0.84
CA ASP A 97 -2.29 -14.77 -2.12
C ASP A 97 -2.96 -13.69 -2.99
N LEU A 98 -4.18 -13.28 -2.66
CA LEU A 98 -4.88 -12.21 -3.36
C LEU A 98 -4.46 -10.80 -2.87
N VAL A 99 -3.69 -10.73 -1.79
CA VAL A 99 -3.14 -9.45 -1.32
C VAL A 99 -1.95 -9.06 -2.21
N SER A 100 -2.04 -7.89 -2.82
CA SER A 100 -0.99 -7.38 -3.71
C SER A 100 0.38 -7.37 -3.05
N PRO A 101 1.45 -7.90 -3.70
CA PRO A 101 2.80 -7.87 -3.18
C PRO A 101 3.31 -6.43 -2.91
N TYR A 102 2.87 -5.45 -3.69
CA TYR A 102 3.21 -4.05 -3.46
C TYR A 102 2.60 -3.50 -2.16
N LEU A 103 1.37 -3.91 -1.85
CA LEU A 103 0.70 -3.55 -0.62
C LEU A 103 1.41 -4.18 0.59
N ILE A 104 1.79 -5.46 0.48
CA ILE A 104 2.57 -6.16 1.52
C ILE A 104 3.93 -5.49 1.73
N ALA A 105 4.62 -5.06 0.67
CA ALA A 105 5.85 -4.30 0.77
C ALA A 105 5.65 -2.95 1.50
N GLY A 106 4.55 -2.25 1.21
CA GLY A 106 4.15 -1.03 1.91
C GLY A 106 3.87 -1.26 3.39
N LEU A 107 3.19 -2.37 3.71
CA LEU A 107 2.97 -2.81 5.08
C LEU A 107 4.30 -3.09 5.79
N GLY A 108 5.25 -3.75 5.13
CA GLY A 108 6.60 -3.98 5.64
C GLY A 108 7.28 -2.68 6.06
N ARG A 109 7.25 -1.64 5.21
CA ARG A 109 7.80 -0.31 5.54
C ARG A 109 7.10 0.33 6.73
N THR A 110 5.78 0.23 6.79
CA THR A 110 5.00 0.77 7.91
C THR A 110 5.36 0.08 9.22
N LEU A 111 5.43 -1.25 9.23
CA LEU A 111 5.83 -2.06 10.38
C LEU A 111 7.26 -1.77 10.84
N ALA A 112 8.20 -1.59 9.89
CA ALA A 112 9.57 -1.21 10.19
C ALA A 112 9.66 0.17 10.87
N GLY A 113 8.89 1.15 10.36
CA GLY A 113 8.77 2.48 10.96
C GLY A 113 8.17 2.48 12.38
N MET A 114 7.33 1.48 12.68
CA MET A 114 6.72 1.27 14.00
C MET A 114 7.61 0.43 14.94
N GLY A 115 8.85 0.08 14.55
CA GLY A 115 9.74 -0.77 15.33
C GLY A 115 9.34 -2.26 15.37
N ARG A 116 8.40 -2.68 14.53
CA ARG A 116 7.93 -4.08 14.46
C ARG A 116 8.81 -4.92 13.51
N ALA A 117 10.12 -4.94 13.78
CA ALA A 117 11.14 -5.47 12.88
C ALA A 117 10.85 -6.89 12.37
N ARG A 118 10.46 -7.83 13.26
CA ARG A 118 10.16 -9.22 12.87
C ARG A 118 8.99 -9.31 11.89
N ARG A 119 7.92 -8.57 12.14
CA ARG A 119 6.75 -8.55 11.23
C ARG A 119 7.09 -7.85 9.92
N ALA A 120 7.88 -6.78 9.95
CA ALA A 120 8.36 -6.11 8.76
C ALA A 120 9.20 -7.03 7.87
N ALA A 121 10.14 -7.78 8.45
CA ALA A 121 10.96 -8.76 7.72
C ALA A 121 10.08 -9.83 7.05
N ARG A 122 9.09 -10.39 7.76
CA ARG A 122 8.15 -11.36 7.17
C ARG A 122 7.37 -10.75 6.01
N ALA A 123 6.88 -9.52 6.16
CA ALA A 123 6.15 -8.84 5.09
C ALA A 123 7.02 -8.62 3.85
N TYR A 124 8.27 -8.18 4.02
CA TYR A 124 9.20 -8.03 2.89
C TYR A 124 9.50 -9.38 2.21
N CYS A 125 9.78 -10.44 2.99
CA CYS A 125 9.99 -11.77 2.42
C CYS A 125 8.76 -12.26 1.64
N ARG A 126 7.56 -12.06 2.19
CA ARG A 126 6.32 -12.43 1.51
C ARG A 126 6.10 -11.65 0.22
N ALA A 127 6.31 -10.32 0.24
CA ALA A 127 6.21 -9.49 -0.97
C ALA A 127 7.16 -9.97 -2.07
N LEU A 128 8.41 -10.31 -1.71
CA LEU A 128 9.40 -10.82 -2.65
C LEU A 128 9.02 -12.21 -3.20
N SER A 129 8.41 -13.08 -2.38
CA SER A 129 7.99 -14.42 -2.81
C SER A 129 6.81 -14.41 -3.76
N LEU A 130 5.88 -13.47 -3.59
CA LEU A 130 4.71 -13.31 -4.47
C LEU A 130 5.06 -12.69 -5.83
N GLY A 131 6.22 -12.06 -5.93
CA GLY A 131 6.73 -11.46 -7.17
C GLY A 131 6.40 -9.97 -7.27
N LEU A 132 7.46 -9.21 -7.48
CA LEU A 132 7.45 -7.77 -7.75
C LEU A 132 8.20 -7.55 -9.07
N ASP A 133 8.00 -6.39 -9.70
CA ASP A 133 8.89 -5.97 -10.78
C ASP A 133 10.34 -5.84 -10.28
N ALA A 134 11.30 -5.80 -11.20
CA ALA A 134 12.72 -5.83 -10.86
C ALA A 134 13.13 -4.64 -9.98
N GLU A 135 12.63 -3.44 -10.27
CA GLU A 135 12.95 -2.24 -9.51
C GLU A 135 12.39 -2.31 -8.09
N SER A 136 11.11 -2.69 -7.96
CA SER A 136 10.44 -2.85 -6.66
C SER A 136 11.07 -3.97 -5.84
N SER A 137 11.42 -5.11 -6.48
CA SER A 137 12.14 -6.21 -5.83
C SER A 137 13.47 -5.77 -5.24
N ASN A 138 14.28 -5.05 -6.02
CA ASN A 138 15.56 -4.53 -5.55
C ASN A 138 15.37 -3.57 -4.37
N ARG A 139 14.39 -2.69 -4.46
CA ARG A 139 14.09 -1.71 -3.40
C ARG A 139 13.65 -2.40 -2.11
N VAL A 140 12.78 -3.41 -2.20
CA VAL A 140 12.33 -4.19 -1.03
C VAL A 140 13.46 -5.02 -0.45
N ALA A 141 14.33 -5.61 -1.28
CA ALA A 141 15.50 -6.34 -0.81
C ALA A 141 16.48 -5.42 -0.06
N LEU A 142 16.67 -4.18 -0.53
CA LEU A 142 17.47 -3.18 0.19
C LEU A 142 16.84 -2.78 1.52
N ASP A 143 15.53 -2.50 1.57
CA ASP A 143 14.81 -2.19 2.80
C ASP A 143 14.95 -3.34 3.82
N LEU A 144 14.80 -4.59 3.37
CA LEU A 144 14.97 -5.79 4.19
C LEU A 144 16.42 -5.93 4.69
N SER A 145 17.42 -5.69 3.83
CA SER A 145 18.82 -5.79 4.20
C SER A 145 19.20 -4.78 5.29
N ILE A 146 18.71 -3.54 5.17
CA ILE A 146 18.92 -2.50 6.18
C ILE A 146 18.28 -2.91 7.51
N LEU A 147 17.09 -3.50 7.47
CA LEU A 147 16.40 -4.00 8.65
C LEU A 147 17.20 -5.12 9.33
N LEU A 148 17.65 -6.12 8.58
CA LEU A 148 18.45 -7.23 9.09
C LEU A 148 19.78 -6.75 9.69
N LYS A 149 20.44 -5.79 9.04
CA LYS A 149 21.64 -5.14 9.59
C LYS A 149 21.39 -4.52 10.96
N ARG A 150 20.27 -3.79 11.14
CA ARG A 150 19.90 -3.18 12.41
C ARG A 150 19.62 -4.21 13.51
N GLU A 151 19.08 -5.37 13.12
CA GLU A 151 18.82 -6.48 14.03
C GLU A 151 20.08 -7.35 14.29
N GLY A 152 21.22 -7.02 13.68
CA GLY A 152 22.49 -7.71 13.86
C GLY A 152 22.68 -8.95 12.99
N ASP A 153 21.79 -9.21 12.04
CA ASP A 153 21.92 -10.31 11.06
C ASP A 153 22.68 -9.84 9.82
N TRP A 154 24.01 -9.71 9.98
CA TRP A 154 24.90 -9.19 8.95
C TRP A 154 25.04 -10.13 7.76
N ASP A 155 25.05 -11.44 7.99
CA ASP A 155 25.23 -12.45 6.94
C ASP A 155 24.06 -12.42 5.95
N ALA A 156 22.82 -12.43 6.46
CA ALA A 156 21.62 -12.30 5.64
C ALA A 156 21.55 -10.94 4.93
N SER A 157 21.96 -9.86 5.60
CA SER A 157 22.03 -8.53 4.99
C SER A 157 22.98 -8.48 3.80
N VAL A 158 24.21 -9.01 3.95
CA VAL A 158 25.22 -9.05 2.89
C VAL A 158 24.76 -9.91 1.71
N GLU A 159 24.14 -11.05 1.98
CA GLU A 159 23.61 -11.92 0.91
C GLU A 159 22.55 -11.21 0.06
N LEU A 160 21.65 -10.45 0.68
CA LEU A 160 20.67 -9.65 -0.06
C LEU A 160 21.34 -8.56 -0.91
N TRP A 161 22.37 -7.89 -0.39
CA TRP A 161 23.13 -6.90 -1.15
C TRP A 161 23.80 -7.52 -2.38
N ARG A 162 24.42 -8.69 -2.25
CA ARG A 162 25.03 -9.40 -3.38
C ARG A 162 24.02 -9.73 -4.45
N ARG A 163 22.83 -10.25 -4.07
CA ARG A 163 21.75 -10.57 -5.02
C ARG A 163 21.27 -9.36 -5.79
N VAL A 164 21.13 -8.21 -5.12
CA VAL A 164 20.75 -6.96 -5.78
C VAL A 164 21.86 -6.50 -6.73
N ALA A 165 23.13 -6.55 -6.32
CA ALA A 165 24.27 -6.16 -7.15
C ALA A 165 24.44 -7.06 -8.38
N ASP A 166 24.18 -8.36 -8.26
CA ASP A 166 24.24 -9.32 -9.35
C ASP A 166 23.07 -9.24 -10.33
N GLY A 167 22.13 -8.32 -10.14
CA GLY A 167 20.92 -8.20 -10.97
C GLY A 167 19.97 -9.38 -10.83
N ARG A 168 20.19 -10.27 -9.89
CA ARG A 168 19.37 -11.45 -9.63
C ARG A 168 18.18 -11.14 -8.70
N GLY A 169 17.50 -10.01 -8.94
CA GLY A 169 16.42 -9.50 -8.10
C GLY A 169 15.20 -10.42 -7.94
N ARG A 170 15.20 -11.58 -8.62
CA ARG A 170 14.19 -12.62 -8.40
C ARG A 170 14.65 -13.49 -7.23
N ILE A 171 14.20 -13.17 -6.02
CA ILE A 171 14.36 -14.02 -4.85
C ILE A 171 13.41 -15.20 -5.05
N ALA A 172 13.93 -16.35 -5.46
CA ALA A 172 13.21 -17.60 -5.27
C ALA A 172 12.87 -17.70 -3.76
N SER A 173 11.64 -18.10 -3.44
CA SER A 173 11.21 -18.29 -2.05
C SER A 173 12.33 -18.97 -1.28
N PRO A 174 12.78 -18.43 -0.13
CA PRO A 174 13.70 -19.18 0.72
C PRO A 174 13.00 -20.51 0.98
N SER A 175 13.65 -21.63 0.58
CA SER A 175 13.15 -22.94 0.88
C SER A 175 12.79 -22.98 2.36
N ALA A 176 11.68 -23.59 2.73
CA ALA A 176 11.15 -23.64 4.10
C ALA A 176 12.15 -24.19 5.14
N SER A 177 13.37 -24.55 4.72
CA SER A 177 14.51 -24.98 5.53
C SER A 177 15.37 -23.83 6.08
N ALA A 178 15.26 -22.60 5.57
CA ALA A 178 15.91 -21.43 6.17
C ALA A 178 15.05 -20.95 7.34
N ARG A 179 15.04 -21.73 8.42
CA ARG A 179 14.57 -21.23 9.73
C ARG A 179 15.37 -19.98 10.04
N PRO A 180 14.75 -18.82 10.34
CA PRO A 180 15.47 -17.65 10.81
C PRO A 180 16.35 -18.11 11.98
N GLY A 181 17.66 -17.85 11.88
CA GLY A 181 18.66 -18.46 12.73
C GLY A 181 18.31 -18.34 14.21
N ARG A 182 18.66 -19.35 15.00
CA ARG A 182 18.38 -19.57 16.42
C ARG A 182 18.68 -18.37 17.36
N ARG A 183 19.16 -17.24 16.85
CA ARG A 183 19.47 -16.03 17.64
C ARG A 183 18.28 -15.15 17.96
N PHE A 184 17.13 -15.29 17.25
CA PHE A 184 15.91 -14.57 17.60
C PHE A 184 15.21 -15.09 18.87
N ALA A 185 15.60 -16.24 19.40
CA ALA A 185 14.98 -16.90 20.55
C ALA A 185 15.58 -16.54 21.92
N ARG A 186 16.62 -15.72 22.00
CA ARG A 186 17.26 -15.37 23.29
C ARG A 186 17.34 -13.86 23.49
N ARG A 187 16.23 -13.23 23.80
CA ARG A 187 16.08 -12.06 24.68
C ARG A 187 14.59 -11.77 24.83
N ILE A 188 14.02 -12.43 25.79
CA ILE A 188 12.91 -11.90 26.61
C ILE A 188 13.55 -11.35 27.87
#